data_550ac9b94fbc8f4735d721bf7aba5e73
#
_entry.id   550ac9b94fbc8f4735d721bf7aba5e73
#
_cell.length_a   1.000
_cell.length_b   1.000
_cell.length_c   1.000
_cell.angle_alpha   90.00
_cell.angle_beta   90.00
_cell.angle_gamma   90.00
#
_symmetry.space_group_name_H-M   'P 1'
#
loop_
_entity.id
_entity.type
_entity.pdbx_description
1 polymer ?
#
loop_
_entity_poly.entity_id
_entity_poly.type
_entity_poly.pdbx_seq_one_letter_code
_entity_poly.pdbx_strand_id
1 'polypeptide(L)'
;MEIKSICENKKQFLDLLLLADEQESMIDKYLERGDLFALYDSDLRSVCVVTRESDDVCELKNIATYEKWHGNGYGSKLLHYIFSHYKGKYTTMIVGTGDSPWILRFYEKNGFRISHR
;
A
#
# COMPACT_ATOMS: atom_id res chain seq x y z
N MET A 1 -8.02 -9.04 14.11
CA MET A 1 -7.38 -8.41 12.93
C MET A 1 -5.97 -7.98 13.28
N GLU A 2 -5.02 -8.25 12.40
CA GLU A 2 -3.61 -8.00 12.69
C GLU A 2 -2.92 -7.44 11.44
N ILE A 3 -2.05 -6.45 11.63
CA ILE A 3 -1.20 -5.92 10.57
C ILE A 3 0.24 -6.20 10.92
N LYS A 4 0.96 -6.86 10.03
CA LYS A 4 2.35 -7.26 10.23
C LYS A 4 3.28 -6.54 9.26
N SER A 5 4.42 -6.08 9.76
CA SER A 5 5.52 -5.60 8.93
C SER A 5 6.35 -6.81 8.49
N ILE A 6 6.51 -6.98 7.19
CA ILE A 6 7.16 -8.15 6.61
C ILE A 6 8.55 -7.77 6.12
N CYS A 7 9.57 -8.39 6.67
CA CYS A 7 10.98 -8.09 6.35
C CYS A 7 11.63 -9.13 5.44
N GLU A 8 11.06 -10.31 5.35
CA GLU A 8 11.64 -11.42 4.60
C GLU A 8 10.61 -12.09 3.71
N ASN A 9 11.07 -12.71 2.63
CA ASN A 9 10.24 -13.49 1.72
C ASN A 9 9.01 -12.71 1.24
N LYS A 10 9.24 -11.47 0.81
CA LYS A 10 8.16 -10.57 0.37
C LYS A 10 7.45 -11.09 -0.88
N LYS A 11 8.13 -11.90 -1.70
CA LYS A 11 7.53 -12.51 -2.90
C LYS A 11 6.41 -13.51 -2.57
N GLN A 12 6.28 -13.92 -1.32
CA GLN A 12 5.15 -14.76 -0.91
C GLN A 12 3.80 -14.07 -1.16
N PHE A 13 3.80 -12.76 -1.27
CA PHE A 13 2.59 -11.95 -1.51
C PHE A 13 2.41 -11.56 -2.98
N LEU A 14 3.19 -12.14 -3.88
CA LEU A 14 3.20 -11.74 -5.29
C LEU A 14 1.81 -11.79 -5.94
N ASP A 15 1.03 -12.83 -5.67
CA ASP A 15 -0.32 -12.96 -6.22
C ASP A 15 -1.16 -11.74 -5.93
N LEU A 16 -1.10 -11.27 -4.69
CA LEU A 16 -1.89 -10.13 -4.25
C LEU A 16 -1.33 -8.83 -4.83
N LEU A 17 0.00 -8.68 -4.83
CA LEU A 17 0.65 -7.50 -5.38
C LEU A 17 0.35 -7.30 -6.87
N LEU A 18 0.22 -8.41 -7.63
CA LEU A 18 -0.09 -8.35 -9.05
C LEU A 18 -1.49 -7.81 -9.34
N LEU A 19 -2.39 -7.79 -8.35
CA LEU A 19 -3.72 -7.19 -8.54
C LEU A 19 -3.65 -5.68 -8.71
N ALA A 20 -2.65 -5.03 -8.11
CA ALA A 20 -2.48 -3.59 -8.20
C ALA A 20 -1.41 -3.18 -9.23
N ASP A 21 -0.45 -4.04 -9.49
CA ASP A 21 0.62 -3.79 -10.45
C ASP A 21 0.82 -5.07 -11.26
N GLU A 22 0.37 -5.06 -12.50
CA GLU A 22 0.23 -6.26 -13.33
C GLU A 22 1.55 -6.89 -13.77
N GLN A 23 2.68 -6.20 -13.57
CA GLN A 23 3.98 -6.68 -14.05
C GLN A 23 4.92 -6.97 -12.89
N GLU A 24 5.34 -8.22 -12.77
CA GLU A 24 6.29 -8.63 -11.74
C GLU A 24 7.60 -7.84 -11.83
N SER A 25 8.08 -7.55 -13.03
CA SER A 25 9.30 -6.77 -13.22
C SER A 25 9.20 -5.37 -12.62
N MET A 26 8.02 -4.78 -12.60
CA MET A 26 7.80 -3.47 -11.97
C MET A 26 7.78 -3.61 -10.45
N ILE A 27 7.16 -4.66 -9.95
CA ILE A 27 7.13 -4.96 -8.51
C ILE A 27 8.54 -5.18 -7.99
N ASP A 28 9.38 -5.90 -8.73
CA ASP A 28 10.77 -6.16 -8.36
C ASP A 28 11.59 -4.88 -8.14
N LYS A 29 11.21 -3.78 -8.79
CA LYS A 29 11.94 -2.52 -8.67
C LYS A 29 11.81 -1.88 -7.30
N TYR A 30 10.73 -2.18 -6.56
CA TYR A 30 10.49 -1.53 -5.27
C TYR A 30 10.31 -2.49 -4.10
N LEU A 31 10.06 -3.77 -4.35
CA LEU A 31 9.63 -4.70 -3.30
C LEU A 31 10.67 -4.87 -2.20
N GLU A 32 11.92 -5.13 -2.56
CA GLU A 32 12.96 -5.42 -1.55
C GLU A 32 13.36 -4.19 -0.75
N ARG A 33 13.36 -3.02 -1.38
CA ARG A 33 13.72 -1.78 -0.68
C ARG A 33 12.55 -1.14 0.05
N GLY A 34 11.35 -1.61 -0.19
CA GLY A 34 10.14 -1.04 0.40
C GLY A 34 9.78 -1.70 1.73
N ASP A 35 8.94 -1.00 2.48
CA ASP A 35 8.30 -1.57 3.67
C ASP A 35 6.99 -2.23 3.23
N LEU A 36 6.86 -3.53 3.50
CA LEU A 36 5.63 -4.26 3.19
C LEU A 36 4.84 -4.50 4.47
N PHE A 37 3.55 -4.16 4.42
CA PHE A 37 2.63 -4.44 5.52
C PHE A 37 1.51 -5.35 5.00
N ALA A 38 1.22 -6.38 5.79
CA ALA A 38 0.18 -7.35 5.45
C ALA A 38 -0.89 -7.35 6.52
N LEU A 39 -2.15 -7.25 6.11
CA LEU A 39 -3.30 -7.25 7.00
C LEU A 39 -3.98 -8.61 6.96
N TYR A 40 -4.15 -9.19 8.13
CA TYR A 40 -4.80 -10.48 8.33
C TYR A 40 -6.07 -10.30 9.15
N ASP A 41 -7.11 -10.99 8.73
CA ASP A 41 -8.35 -11.14 9.50
C ASP A 41 -8.75 -12.60 9.38
N SER A 42 -8.18 -13.44 10.25
CA SER A 42 -8.09 -14.89 10.16
C SER A 42 -7.15 -15.34 9.04
N ASP A 43 -7.34 -14.83 7.83
CA ASP A 43 -6.49 -15.07 6.65
C ASP A 43 -5.97 -13.74 6.11
N LEU A 44 -5.03 -13.81 5.19
CA LEU A 44 -4.52 -12.63 4.51
C LEU A 44 -5.63 -11.93 3.70
N ARG A 45 -5.81 -10.64 3.93
CA ARG A 45 -6.83 -9.82 3.25
C ARG A 45 -6.24 -8.78 2.32
N SER A 46 -5.17 -8.10 2.76
CA SER A 46 -4.65 -6.95 2.05
C SER A 46 -3.17 -6.77 2.32
N VAL A 47 -2.44 -6.16 1.37
CA VAL A 47 -1.04 -5.79 1.53
C VAL A 47 -0.81 -4.40 0.96
N CYS A 48 0.26 -3.74 1.42
CA CYS A 48 0.74 -2.53 0.77
C CYS A 48 2.27 -2.48 0.84
N VAL A 49 2.86 -1.68 -0.04
CA VAL A 49 4.32 -1.44 -0.06
C VAL A 49 4.55 0.06 -0.12
N VAL A 50 5.36 0.56 0.80
CA VAL A 50 5.73 1.98 0.88
C VAL A 50 7.25 2.08 0.76
N THR A 51 7.72 3.01 -0.07
CA THR A 51 9.15 3.25 -0.24
C THR A 51 9.52 4.64 0.27
N ARG A 52 10.77 4.78 0.72
CA ARG A 52 11.35 6.07 1.03
C ARG A 52 11.87 6.67 -0.28
N GLU A 53 11.45 7.89 -0.60
CA GLU A 53 11.89 8.58 -1.80
C GLU A 53 12.89 9.70 -1.48
N SER A 54 12.74 10.31 -0.29
CA SER A 54 13.69 11.30 0.22
C SER A 54 13.52 11.36 1.74
N ASP A 55 14.22 12.26 2.42
CA ASP A 55 14.10 12.37 3.87
C ASP A 55 12.68 12.75 4.30
N ASP A 56 11.97 13.51 3.47
CA ASP A 56 10.65 14.03 3.79
C ASP A 56 9.51 13.37 3.00
N VAL A 57 9.82 12.50 2.05
CA VAL A 57 8.83 11.97 1.11
C VAL A 57 8.88 10.45 1.07
N CYS A 58 7.73 9.83 1.23
CA CYS A 58 7.56 8.40 0.96
C CYS A 58 6.55 8.21 -0.17
N GLU A 59 6.52 7.02 -0.73
CA GLU A 59 5.59 6.70 -1.82
C GLU A 59 4.87 5.39 -1.55
N LEU A 60 3.54 5.41 -1.68
CA LEU A 60 2.74 4.20 -1.67
C LEU A 60 2.83 3.57 -3.06
N LYS A 61 3.62 2.51 -3.18
CA LYS A 61 3.88 1.84 -4.47
C LYS A 61 2.82 0.83 -4.85
N ASN A 62 2.20 0.24 -3.85
CA ASN A 62 1.23 -0.84 -4.09
C ASN A 62 0.30 -0.93 -2.89
N ILE A 63 -0.98 -1.07 -3.15
CA ILE A 63 -1.97 -1.47 -2.15
C ILE A 63 -2.99 -2.36 -2.85
N ALA A 64 -3.19 -3.54 -2.31
CA ALA A 64 -4.06 -4.54 -2.93
C ALA A 64 -4.85 -5.31 -1.89
N THR A 65 -6.11 -5.58 -2.20
CA THR A 65 -7.00 -6.40 -1.40
C THR A 65 -7.59 -7.47 -2.32
N TYR A 66 -7.67 -8.73 -1.84
CA TYR A 66 -8.32 -9.77 -2.63
C TYR A 66 -9.74 -9.35 -2.99
N GLU A 67 -10.13 -9.60 -4.23
CA GLU A 67 -11.41 -9.14 -4.78
C GLU A 67 -12.60 -9.55 -3.94
N LYS A 68 -12.60 -10.78 -3.44
CA LYS A 68 -13.71 -11.29 -2.63
C LYS A 68 -13.88 -10.54 -1.30
N TRP A 69 -12.88 -9.79 -0.89
CA TRP A 69 -12.89 -9.04 0.37
C TRP A 69 -13.05 -7.53 0.16
N HIS A 70 -13.26 -7.08 -1.08
CA HIS A 70 -13.53 -5.68 -1.37
C HIS A 70 -14.81 -5.24 -0.65
N GLY A 71 -14.87 -3.98 -0.24
CA GLY A 71 -16.03 -3.44 0.45
C GLY A 71 -16.05 -3.68 1.96
N ASN A 72 -15.05 -4.37 2.51
CA ASN A 72 -14.96 -4.64 3.94
C ASN A 72 -14.07 -3.65 4.70
N GLY A 73 -13.51 -2.66 4.01
CA GLY A 73 -12.69 -1.63 4.64
C GLY A 73 -11.26 -2.03 4.97
N TYR A 74 -10.77 -3.16 4.46
CA TYR A 74 -9.41 -3.62 4.74
C TYR A 74 -8.35 -2.67 4.20
N GLY A 75 -8.53 -2.19 2.97
CA GLY A 75 -7.61 -1.22 2.38
C GLY A 75 -7.56 0.08 3.18
N SER A 76 -8.72 0.57 3.62
CA SER A 76 -8.80 1.78 4.46
C SER A 76 -8.08 1.59 5.78
N LYS A 77 -8.25 0.43 6.42
CA LYS A 77 -7.58 0.14 7.69
C LYS A 77 -6.07 0.10 7.52
N LEU A 78 -5.61 -0.48 6.42
CA LEU A 78 -4.19 -0.55 6.11
C LEU A 78 -3.62 0.85 5.84
N LEU A 79 -4.34 1.70 5.11
CA LEU A 79 -3.95 3.08 4.86
C LEU A 79 -3.85 3.88 6.16
N HIS A 80 -4.84 3.76 7.04
CA HIS A 80 -4.79 4.43 8.33
C HIS A 80 -3.59 3.97 9.15
N TYR A 81 -3.29 2.69 9.11
CA TYR A 81 -2.14 2.14 9.82
C TYR A 81 -0.83 2.76 9.32
N ILE A 82 -0.60 2.76 8.01
CA ILE A 82 0.64 3.31 7.45
C ILE A 82 0.73 4.82 7.66
N PHE A 83 -0.38 5.51 7.58
CA PHE A 83 -0.42 6.96 7.85
C PHE A 83 0.05 7.24 9.27
N SER A 84 -0.48 6.52 10.25
CA SER A 84 -0.05 6.64 11.65
C SER A 84 1.41 6.23 11.84
N HIS A 85 1.83 5.16 11.17
CA HIS A 85 3.19 4.63 11.27
C HIS A 85 4.22 5.65 10.78
N TYR A 86 3.92 6.37 9.71
CA TYR A 86 4.85 7.32 9.11
C TYR A 86 4.65 8.76 9.56
N LYS A 87 3.63 9.02 10.36
CA LYS A 87 3.38 10.35 10.91
C LYS A 87 4.60 10.81 11.70
N GLY A 88 5.10 12.00 11.35
CA GLY A 88 6.31 12.53 11.97
C GLY A 88 7.62 12.08 11.31
N LYS A 89 7.58 11.09 10.43
CA LYS A 89 8.76 10.65 9.68
C LYS A 89 8.82 11.29 8.29
N TYR A 90 7.65 11.47 7.68
CA TYR A 90 7.52 12.05 6.35
C TYR A 90 6.44 13.11 6.36
N THR A 91 6.64 14.18 5.57
CA THR A 91 5.66 15.25 5.42
C THR A 91 4.71 14.98 4.24
N THR A 92 5.14 14.18 3.28
CA THR A 92 4.39 13.95 2.05
C THR A 92 4.39 12.48 1.70
N MET A 93 3.23 11.97 1.28
CA MET A 93 3.12 10.65 0.67
C MET A 93 2.69 10.83 -0.78
N ILE A 94 3.52 10.32 -1.69
CA ILE A 94 3.17 10.28 -3.11
C ILE A 94 2.36 9.01 -3.35
N VAL A 95 1.30 9.14 -4.12
CA VAL A 95 0.49 8.00 -4.51
C VAL A 95 0.47 7.93 -6.03
N GLY A 96 1.03 6.85 -6.57
CA GLY A 96 0.95 6.58 -7.99
C GLY A 96 -0.39 5.96 -8.31
N THR A 97 -1.41 6.78 -8.52
CA THR A 97 -2.73 6.29 -8.86
C THR A 97 -2.90 6.24 -10.36
N GLY A 98 -3.70 5.29 -10.84
CA GLY A 98 -4.24 5.38 -12.17
C GLY A 98 -5.26 6.53 -12.24
N ASP A 99 -5.74 6.81 -13.44
CA ASP A 99 -6.66 7.92 -13.67
C ASP A 99 -8.10 7.65 -13.24
N SER A 100 -8.32 6.59 -12.47
CA SER A 100 -9.66 6.22 -12.04
C SER A 100 -10.17 7.19 -10.97
N PRO A 101 -11.29 7.89 -11.19
CA PRO A 101 -11.89 8.75 -10.18
C PRO A 101 -12.25 8.01 -8.89
N TRP A 102 -12.50 6.73 -9.01
CA TRP A 102 -12.78 5.83 -7.89
C TRP A 102 -11.59 5.75 -6.93
N ILE A 103 -10.40 5.59 -7.49
CA ILE A 103 -9.17 5.48 -6.69
C ILE A 103 -8.87 6.81 -6.01
N LEU A 104 -9.03 7.93 -6.71
CA LEU A 104 -8.80 9.25 -6.15
C LEU A 104 -9.70 9.50 -4.93
N ARG A 105 -10.99 9.18 -5.03
CA ARG A 105 -11.93 9.35 -3.91
C ARG A 105 -11.56 8.46 -2.72
N PHE A 106 -11.06 7.27 -2.98
CA PHE A 106 -10.63 6.36 -1.93
C PHE A 106 -9.49 6.98 -1.10
N TYR A 107 -8.48 7.53 -1.76
CA TYR A 107 -7.35 8.14 -1.07
C TYR A 107 -7.76 9.41 -0.32
N GLU A 108 -8.57 10.27 -0.94
CA GLU A 108 -9.06 11.48 -0.30
C GLU A 108 -9.85 11.17 0.96
N LYS A 109 -10.70 10.15 0.90
CA LYS A 109 -11.50 9.69 2.04
C LYS A 109 -10.63 9.32 3.23
N ASN A 110 -9.43 8.83 2.99
CA ASN A 110 -8.51 8.38 4.03
C ASN A 110 -7.51 9.46 4.48
N GLY A 111 -7.74 10.70 4.07
CA GLY A 111 -6.99 11.85 4.59
C GLY A 111 -5.64 12.10 3.94
N PHE A 112 -5.35 11.50 2.81
CA PHE A 112 -4.10 11.74 2.11
C PHE A 112 -4.16 12.98 1.25
N ARG A 113 -3.05 13.71 1.21
CA ARG A 113 -2.85 14.70 0.18
C ARG A 113 -2.31 13.92 -1.02
N ILE A 114 -3.06 13.93 -2.11
CA ILE A 114 -2.66 13.22 -3.32
C ILE A 114 -1.68 14.07 -4.10
N SER A 115 -0.52 13.49 -4.41
CA SER A 115 0.44 14.09 -5.31
C SER A 115 0.67 13.11 -6.45
N HIS A 116 0.48 13.57 -7.67
CA HIS A 116 0.68 12.76 -8.86
C HIS A 116 2.09 12.92 -9.38
N ARG A 117 2.61 11.84 -9.90
CA ARG A 117 3.88 11.90 -10.62
C ARG A 117 3.71 12.49 -12.00
#